data_9b435b5b664a7c58bc753210ed99884e
#
_entry.id   9b435b5b664a7c58bc753210ed99884e
#
_cell.length_a   1.000
_cell.length_b   1.000
_cell.length_c   1.000
_cell.angle_alpha   90.00
_cell.angle_beta   90.00
_cell.angle_gamma   90.00
#
_symmetry.space_group_name_H-M   'P 1'
#
loop_
_entity.id
_entity.type
_entity.pdbx_description
1 polymer ?
#
loop_
_entity_poly.entity_id
_entity_poly.type
_entity_poly.pdbx_seq_one_letter_code
_entity_poly.pdbx_strand_id
1 'polypeptide(L)'
;MKKMPLNLSSKTIIDLLSSTKDLDSYAFYKKLDKAIKNIIGHKLFTLTVIDRSTKYVERVYSNNKKIYPLLGTKPIPKNVWTRKVIIEKKEFLASNFNEIKKLFFDYEIIHSLGCGSIINIPILNNKKILGTLNVLHKEKYYTKKSVNKIKPFAQLLAPYFIIHQLGMKKK
;
A
#
# COMPACT_ATOMS: atom_id res chain seq x y z
N MET A 1 -18.34 -33.93 6.13
CA MET A 1 -17.92 -32.52 5.95
C MET A 1 -16.82 -32.43 4.89
N LYS A 2 -17.11 -31.96 3.68
CA LYS A 2 -16.08 -31.68 2.66
C LYS A 2 -15.24 -30.51 3.17
N LYS A 3 -13.95 -30.74 3.46
CA LYS A 3 -12.98 -29.66 3.68
C LYS A 3 -12.97 -28.80 2.41
N MET A 4 -13.49 -27.57 2.52
CA MET A 4 -13.27 -26.56 1.49
C MET A 4 -11.74 -26.40 1.34
N PRO A 5 -11.17 -26.53 0.13
CA PRO A 5 -9.75 -26.30 -0.05
C PRO A 5 -9.47 -24.85 0.35
N LEU A 6 -8.53 -24.65 1.29
CA LEU A 6 -7.95 -23.33 1.56
C LEU A 6 -7.56 -22.75 0.21
N ASN A 7 -8.24 -21.69 -0.21
CA ASN A 7 -7.86 -21.02 -1.44
C ASN A 7 -6.42 -20.45 -1.27
N LEU A 8 -5.72 -20.25 -2.36
CA LEU A 8 -4.33 -19.77 -2.36
C LEU A 8 -4.14 -18.52 -1.47
N SER A 9 -5.15 -17.69 -1.36
CA SER A 9 -5.19 -16.49 -0.54
C SER A 9 -5.13 -16.78 0.97
N SER A 10 -5.87 -17.78 1.45
CA SER A 10 -5.85 -18.16 2.88
C SER A 10 -4.50 -18.74 3.31
N LYS A 11 -3.89 -19.59 2.48
CA LYS A 11 -2.54 -20.11 2.72
C LYS A 11 -1.52 -18.99 2.81
N THR A 12 -1.56 -18.06 1.87
CA THR A 12 -0.64 -16.90 1.85
C THR A 12 -0.80 -16.03 3.10
N ILE A 13 -2.02 -15.82 3.58
CA ILE A 13 -2.26 -15.09 4.83
C ILE A 13 -1.65 -15.82 6.02
N ILE A 14 -1.84 -17.14 6.12
CA ILE A 14 -1.29 -17.96 7.21
C ILE A 14 0.24 -17.91 7.18
N ASP A 15 0.87 -18.03 6.00
CA ASP A 15 2.32 -17.96 5.85
C ASP A 15 2.88 -16.57 6.27
N LEU A 16 2.17 -15.49 5.91
CA LEU A 16 2.52 -14.15 6.32
C LEU A 16 2.39 -13.96 7.84
N LEU A 17 1.30 -14.42 8.45
CA LEU A 17 1.09 -14.35 9.89
C LEU A 17 2.15 -15.15 10.65
N SER A 18 2.52 -16.33 10.16
CA SER A 18 3.57 -17.16 10.77
C SER A 18 4.95 -16.50 10.73
N SER A 19 5.17 -15.56 9.80
CA SER A 19 6.43 -14.84 9.66
C SER A 19 6.55 -13.60 10.54
N THR A 20 5.52 -13.27 11.33
CA THR A 20 5.53 -12.08 12.20
C THR A 20 6.29 -12.28 13.52
N LYS A 21 6.80 -13.49 13.76
CA LYS A 21 7.48 -13.85 15.04
C LYS A 21 8.69 -12.96 15.35
N ASP A 22 9.41 -12.51 14.33
CA ASP A 22 10.69 -11.80 14.52
C ASP A 22 10.56 -10.27 14.53
N LEU A 23 9.35 -9.71 14.45
CA LEU A 23 9.06 -8.24 14.45
C LEU A 23 9.90 -7.40 13.45
N ASP A 24 10.63 -8.03 12.53
CA ASP A 24 11.35 -7.32 11.47
C ASP A 24 10.35 -6.79 10.44
N SER A 25 10.04 -5.52 10.59
CA SER A 25 9.09 -4.82 9.68
C SER A 25 9.53 -4.91 8.23
N TYR A 26 10.83 -4.77 7.94
CA TYR A 26 11.32 -4.76 6.57
C TYR A 26 11.25 -6.15 5.92
N ALA A 27 11.59 -7.20 6.66
CA ALA A 27 11.44 -8.57 6.18
C ALA A 27 9.97 -8.90 5.90
N PHE A 28 9.05 -8.46 6.77
CA PHE A 28 7.61 -8.61 6.55
C PHE A 28 7.15 -7.87 5.28
N TYR A 29 7.58 -6.62 5.08
CA TYR A 29 7.22 -5.84 3.89
C TYR A 29 7.67 -6.52 2.59
N LYS A 30 8.88 -7.10 2.56
CA LYS A 30 9.38 -7.88 1.41
C LYS A 30 8.54 -9.13 1.13
N LYS A 31 8.12 -9.86 2.16
CA LYS A 31 7.26 -11.03 2.02
C LYS A 31 5.88 -10.64 1.48
N LEU A 32 5.31 -9.54 2.02
CA LEU A 32 4.03 -9.02 1.56
C LEU A 32 4.08 -8.53 0.11
N ASP A 33 5.13 -7.82 -0.28
CA ASP A 33 5.40 -7.41 -1.66
C ASP A 33 5.36 -8.62 -2.61
N LYS A 34 6.16 -9.65 -2.30
CA LYS A 34 6.20 -10.88 -3.08
C LYS A 34 4.82 -11.58 -3.16
N ALA A 35 4.10 -11.64 -2.05
CA ALA A 35 2.77 -12.24 -1.99
C ALA A 35 1.78 -11.48 -2.89
N ILE A 36 1.72 -10.15 -2.79
CA ILE A 36 0.83 -9.31 -3.60
C ILE A 36 1.21 -9.36 -5.08
N LYS A 37 2.52 -9.42 -5.39
CA LYS A 37 2.99 -9.60 -6.77
C LYS A 37 2.47 -10.90 -7.38
N ASN A 38 2.45 -11.98 -6.64
CA ASN A 38 1.93 -13.27 -7.09
C ASN A 38 0.39 -13.28 -7.26
N ILE A 39 -0.34 -12.48 -6.45
CA ILE A 39 -1.82 -12.45 -6.47
C ILE A 39 -2.37 -11.60 -7.60
N ILE A 40 -1.82 -10.40 -7.81
CA ILE A 40 -2.35 -9.43 -8.78
C ILE A 40 -1.29 -8.84 -9.72
N GLY A 41 0.01 -9.09 -9.48
CA GLY A 41 1.09 -8.42 -10.20
C GLY A 41 1.22 -6.93 -9.87
N HIS A 42 2.43 -6.40 -9.93
CA HIS A 42 2.71 -4.96 -9.89
C HIS A 42 4.09 -4.66 -10.48
N LYS A 43 4.27 -3.43 -10.97
CA LYS A 43 5.55 -2.86 -11.37
C LYS A 43 6.17 -2.07 -10.22
N LEU A 44 5.35 -1.28 -9.54
CA LEU A 44 5.74 -0.53 -8.36
C LEU A 44 4.87 -0.94 -7.17
N PHE A 45 5.52 -1.21 -6.03
CA PHE A 45 4.90 -1.47 -4.74
C PHE A 45 5.54 -0.55 -3.70
N THR A 46 4.74 0.24 -3.01
CA THR A 46 5.20 1.12 -1.93
C THR A 46 4.28 1.05 -0.72
N LEU A 47 4.86 1.25 0.45
CA LEU A 47 4.14 1.42 1.71
C LEU A 47 4.46 2.80 2.26
N THR A 48 3.42 3.53 2.67
CA THR A 48 3.57 4.86 3.26
C THR A 48 2.84 4.93 4.59
N VAL A 49 3.50 5.50 5.60
CA VAL A 49 2.93 5.79 6.93
C VAL A 49 2.56 7.26 6.99
N ILE A 50 1.43 7.57 7.61
CA ILE A 50 0.97 8.96 7.81
C ILE A 50 1.50 9.47 9.14
N ASP A 51 2.26 10.56 9.08
CA ASP A 51 2.54 11.37 10.26
C ASP A 51 1.41 12.39 10.44
N ARG A 52 0.65 12.23 11.52
CA ARG A 52 -0.50 13.10 11.79
C ARG A 52 -0.11 14.46 12.32
N SER A 53 1.06 14.58 12.96
CA SER A 53 1.53 15.81 13.54
C SER A 53 1.95 16.81 12.45
N THR A 54 2.62 16.30 11.43
CA THR A 54 3.18 17.11 10.35
C THR A 54 2.31 17.19 9.09
N LYS A 55 1.28 16.35 8.99
CA LYS A 55 0.45 16.17 7.78
C LYS A 55 1.25 15.69 6.55
N TYR A 56 2.31 14.91 6.80
CA TYR A 56 3.12 14.27 5.77
C TYR A 56 2.90 12.77 5.75
N VAL A 57 3.24 12.15 4.63
CA VAL A 57 3.40 10.71 4.52
C VAL A 57 4.88 10.39 4.35
N GLU A 58 5.34 9.35 5.04
CA GLU A 58 6.70 8.83 4.94
C GLU A 58 6.70 7.48 4.26
N ARG A 59 7.60 7.26 3.30
CA ARG A 59 7.73 5.98 2.62
C ARG A 59 8.59 5.02 3.42
N VAL A 60 7.97 3.97 3.95
CA VAL A 60 8.64 2.94 4.77
C VAL A 60 9.08 1.72 3.95
N TYR A 61 8.53 1.53 2.76
CA TYR A 61 8.93 0.48 1.84
C TYR A 61 8.76 0.87 0.37
N SER A 62 9.67 0.39 -0.47
CA SER A 62 9.58 0.47 -1.92
C SER A 62 10.33 -0.72 -2.56
N ASN A 63 9.74 -1.33 -3.59
CA ASN A 63 10.44 -2.30 -4.43
C ASN A 63 11.36 -1.64 -5.46
N ASN A 64 11.30 -0.31 -5.59
CA ASN A 64 12.18 0.49 -6.44
C ASN A 64 12.78 1.66 -5.64
N LYS A 65 13.79 1.37 -4.81
CA LYS A 65 14.42 2.36 -3.93
C LYS A 65 15.21 3.44 -4.67
N LYS A 66 15.64 3.15 -5.90
CA LYS A 66 16.38 4.12 -6.72
C LYS A 66 15.50 5.31 -7.10
N ILE A 67 14.27 5.05 -7.51
CA ILE A 67 13.33 6.08 -7.96
C ILE A 67 12.42 6.55 -6.83
N TYR A 68 12.02 5.62 -5.96
CA TYR A 68 11.20 5.88 -4.76
C TYR A 68 11.99 5.50 -3.49
N PRO A 69 12.93 6.37 -3.03
CA PRO A 69 13.77 6.08 -1.86
C PRO A 69 12.97 5.96 -0.58
N LEU A 70 13.51 5.22 0.38
CA LEU A 70 12.94 5.10 1.74
C LEU A 70 13.10 6.41 2.49
N LEU A 71 12.27 6.60 3.52
CA LEU A 71 12.19 7.79 4.37
C LEU A 71 11.91 9.10 3.60
N GLY A 72 11.63 9.00 2.29
CA GLY A 72 11.13 10.13 1.52
C GLY A 72 9.76 10.57 2.05
N THR A 73 9.66 11.83 2.43
CA THR A 73 8.41 12.44 2.90
C THR A 73 7.77 13.29 1.83
N LYS A 74 6.46 13.34 1.83
CA LYS A 74 5.70 14.27 0.99
C LYS A 74 4.44 14.76 1.71
N PRO A 75 4.02 16.02 1.45
CA PRO A 75 2.79 16.53 2.02
C PRO A 75 1.58 15.75 1.49
N ILE A 76 0.55 15.66 2.30
CA ILE A 76 -0.74 15.08 1.87
C ILE A 76 -1.41 16.11 0.95
N PRO A 77 -1.67 15.77 -0.32
CA PRO A 77 -2.26 16.71 -1.27
C PRO A 77 -3.72 17.01 -0.89
N LYS A 78 -4.20 18.20 -1.25
CA LYS A 78 -5.62 18.58 -1.07
C LYS A 78 -6.41 18.28 -2.35
N ASN A 79 -6.80 17.02 -2.55
CA ASN A 79 -7.53 16.58 -3.75
C ASN A 79 -8.51 15.42 -3.47
N VAL A 80 -9.15 14.91 -4.52
CA VAL A 80 -10.12 13.79 -4.45
C VAL A 80 -9.51 12.52 -3.86
N TRP A 81 -8.22 12.24 -4.12
CA TRP A 81 -7.52 11.10 -3.53
C TRP A 81 -7.48 11.21 -2.00
N THR A 82 -7.08 12.37 -1.46
CA THR A 82 -7.06 12.63 -0.02
C THR A 82 -8.43 12.47 0.61
N ARG A 83 -9.46 13.04 -0.03
CA ARG A 83 -10.84 12.86 0.43
C ARG A 83 -11.20 11.38 0.54
N LYS A 84 -10.98 10.62 -0.53
CA LYS A 84 -11.36 9.21 -0.59
C LYS A 84 -10.56 8.32 0.34
N VAL A 85 -9.22 8.43 0.30
CA VAL A 85 -8.31 7.51 1.02
C VAL A 85 -8.12 7.92 2.47
N ILE A 86 -7.91 9.22 2.74
CA ILE A 86 -7.56 9.70 4.07
C ILE A 86 -8.80 9.99 4.92
N ILE A 87 -9.80 10.70 4.34
CA ILE A 87 -10.97 11.16 5.08
C ILE A 87 -12.05 10.06 5.11
N GLU A 88 -12.46 9.55 3.94
CA GLU A 88 -13.47 8.50 3.83
C GLU A 88 -12.93 7.10 4.15
N LYS A 89 -11.60 6.94 4.21
CA LYS A 89 -10.92 5.66 4.53
C LYS A 89 -11.32 4.53 3.59
N LYS A 90 -11.53 4.86 2.32
CA LYS A 90 -11.89 3.94 1.25
C LYS A 90 -10.71 3.70 0.33
N GLU A 91 -10.68 2.52 -0.27
CA GLU A 91 -9.71 2.22 -1.31
C GLU A 91 -9.88 3.13 -2.53
N PHE A 92 -8.77 3.50 -3.15
CA PHE A 92 -8.72 4.24 -4.41
C PHE A 92 -8.24 3.32 -5.54
N LEU A 93 -8.89 3.42 -6.67
CA LEU A 93 -8.53 2.75 -7.91
C LEU A 93 -8.59 3.78 -9.03
N ALA A 94 -7.47 3.97 -9.73
CA ALA A 94 -7.43 4.61 -11.04
C ALA A 94 -6.98 3.58 -12.08
N SER A 95 -7.65 3.54 -13.22
CA SER A 95 -7.40 2.56 -14.28
C SER A 95 -6.74 3.15 -15.52
N ASN A 96 -6.63 4.47 -15.61
CA ASN A 96 -6.01 5.16 -16.72
C ASN A 96 -5.06 6.27 -16.26
N PHE A 97 -4.12 6.62 -17.14
CA PHE A 97 -3.07 7.59 -16.83
C PHE A 97 -3.61 9.00 -16.61
N ASN A 98 -4.68 9.39 -17.30
CA ASN A 98 -5.26 10.73 -17.13
C ASN A 98 -5.80 10.97 -15.71
N GLU A 99 -6.35 9.93 -15.05
CA GLU A 99 -6.76 10.02 -13.65
C GLU A 99 -5.54 10.21 -12.73
N ILE A 100 -4.45 9.48 -13.00
CA ILE A 100 -3.19 9.58 -12.24
C ILE A 100 -2.60 10.99 -12.39
N LYS A 101 -2.52 11.50 -13.62
CA LYS A 101 -1.97 12.84 -13.92
C LYS A 101 -2.69 13.96 -13.16
N LYS A 102 -4.01 13.85 -13.00
CA LYS A 102 -4.80 14.87 -12.28
C LYS A 102 -4.59 14.87 -10.77
N LEU A 103 -4.12 13.76 -10.19
CA LEU A 103 -4.14 13.56 -8.74
C LEU A 103 -2.75 13.47 -8.10
N PHE A 104 -1.74 13.04 -8.86
CA PHE A 104 -0.41 12.79 -8.34
C PHE A 104 0.62 13.70 -9.01
N PHE A 105 1.36 14.47 -8.21
CA PHE A 105 2.37 15.41 -8.74
C PHE A 105 3.57 14.68 -9.38
N ASP A 106 3.84 13.44 -8.99
CA ASP A 106 4.89 12.57 -9.53
C ASP A 106 4.42 11.71 -10.72
N TYR A 107 3.37 12.14 -11.42
CA TYR A 107 2.76 11.40 -12.53
C TYR A 107 3.74 11.10 -13.68
N GLU A 108 4.70 11.97 -13.96
CA GLU A 108 5.71 11.76 -15.00
C GLU A 108 6.65 10.59 -14.62
N ILE A 109 7.06 10.54 -13.36
CA ILE A 109 7.85 9.43 -12.83
C ILE A 109 7.04 8.13 -12.90
N ILE A 110 5.77 8.16 -12.50
CA ILE A 110 4.86 7.01 -12.61
C ILE A 110 4.76 6.54 -14.06
N HIS A 111 4.61 7.46 -15.01
CA HIS A 111 4.54 7.16 -16.43
C HIS A 111 5.85 6.54 -16.96
N SER A 112 7.01 7.10 -16.59
CA SER A 112 8.32 6.59 -17.00
C SER A 112 8.59 5.15 -16.55
N LEU A 113 7.93 4.69 -15.49
CA LEU A 113 7.93 3.30 -15.03
C LEU A 113 6.97 2.40 -15.83
N GLY A 114 6.30 2.95 -16.84
CA GLY A 114 5.24 2.26 -17.60
C GLY A 114 4.02 1.92 -16.75
N CYS A 115 3.70 2.79 -15.78
CA CYS A 115 2.52 2.67 -14.91
C CYS A 115 1.42 3.62 -15.39
N GLY A 116 0.19 3.12 -15.42
CA GLY A 116 -1.01 3.86 -15.84
C GLY A 116 -2.26 3.41 -15.07
N SER A 117 -2.12 2.45 -14.14
CA SER A 117 -3.17 2.12 -13.17
C SER A 117 -2.59 2.02 -11.76
N ILE A 118 -3.40 2.36 -10.76
CA ILE A 118 -3.00 2.40 -9.34
C ILE A 118 -4.11 1.91 -8.43
N ILE A 119 -3.74 1.16 -7.40
CA ILE A 119 -4.58 0.89 -6.24
C ILE A 119 -3.89 1.46 -5.00
N ASN A 120 -4.63 2.22 -4.20
CA ASN A 120 -4.21 2.62 -2.85
C ASN A 120 -5.23 2.06 -1.85
N ILE A 121 -4.74 1.33 -0.86
CA ILE A 121 -5.56 0.75 0.20
C ILE A 121 -5.17 1.39 1.53
N PRO A 122 -6.11 2.04 2.24
CA PRO A 122 -5.85 2.60 3.56
C PRO A 122 -5.64 1.49 4.58
N ILE A 123 -4.63 1.65 5.42
CA ILE A 123 -4.36 0.81 6.57
C ILE A 123 -4.97 1.48 7.79
N LEU A 124 -5.83 0.76 8.49
CA LEU A 124 -6.64 1.32 9.57
C LEU A 124 -6.37 0.62 10.91
N ASN A 125 -6.46 1.38 11.99
CA ASN A 125 -6.57 0.89 13.35
C ASN A 125 -7.60 1.73 14.11
N ASN A 126 -8.61 1.10 14.71
CA ASN A 126 -9.69 1.78 15.44
C ASN A 126 -10.27 2.97 14.65
N LYS A 127 -10.63 2.76 13.41
CA LYS A 127 -11.16 3.79 12.48
C LYS A 127 -10.17 4.95 12.21
N LYS A 128 -8.91 4.86 12.65
CA LYS A 128 -7.88 5.84 12.37
C LYS A 128 -6.99 5.33 11.24
N ILE A 129 -6.68 6.20 10.27
CA ILE A 129 -5.76 5.84 9.20
C ILE A 129 -4.32 5.88 9.70
N LEU A 130 -3.55 4.84 9.41
CA LEU A 130 -2.13 4.73 9.75
C LEU A 130 -1.24 5.02 8.54
N GLY A 131 -1.72 4.71 7.34
CA GLY A 131 -0.96 4.82 6.11
C GLY A 131 -1.64 4.12 4.96
N THR A 132 -0.89 3.84 3.90
CA THR A 132 -1.42 3.19 2.68
C THR A 132 -0.50 2.11 2.14
N LEU A 133 -1.11 1.08 1.56
CA LEU A 133 -0.49 0.15 0.63
C LEU A 133 -0.80 0.63 -0.78
N ASN A 134 0.24 0.75 -1.62
CA ASN A 134 0.13 1.28 -2.97
C ASN A 134 0.74 0.31 -3.97
N VAL A 135 -0.02 -0.06 -5.01
CA VAL A 135 0.45 -0.88 -6.13
C VAL A 135 0.13 -0.21 -7.45
N LEU A 136 1.09 -0.23 -8.36
CA LEU A 136 0.97 0.36 -9.69
C LEU A 136 1.36 -0.65 -10.77
N HIS A 137 0.65 -0.57 -11.90
CA HIS A 137 0.92 -1.37 -13.11
C HIS A 137 0.54 -0.58 -14.37
N LYS A 138 0.71 -1.19 -15.54
CA LYS A 138 0.30 -0.59 -16.81
C LYS A 138 -1.16 -0.16 -16.79
N GLU A 139 -1.53 0.72 -17.69
CA GLU A 139 -2.90 1.20 -17.85
C GLU A 139 -3.92 0.05 -18.01
N LYS A 140 -5.12 0.21 -17.47
CA LYS A 140 -6.23 -0.76 -17.50
C LYS A 140 -5.93 -2.13 -16.90
N TYR A 141 -4.86 -2.23 -16.09
CA TYR A 141 -4.45 -3.51 -15.51
C TYR A 141 -5.29 -3.88 -14.28
N TYR A 142 -5.57 -2.92 -13.42
CA TYR A 142 -6.31 -3.17 -12.19
C TYR A 142 -7.81 -2.93 -12.34
N THR A 143 -8.57 -3.77 -11.64
CA THR A 143 -10.03 -3.72 -11.54
C THR A 143 -10.46 -3.76 -10.07
N LYS A 144 -11.75 -3.58 -9.79
CA LYS A 144 -12.31 -3.77 -8.45
C LYS A 144 -12.04 -5.18 -7.89
N LYS A 145 -11.97 -6.19 -8.76
CA LYS A 145 -11.59 -7.56 -8.36
C LYS A 145 -10.16 -7.61 -7.83
N SER A 146 -9.23 -6.85 -8.43
CA SER A 146 -7.85 -6.74 -7.94
C SER A 146 -7.81 -6.11 -6.53
N VAL A 147 -8.56 -5.04 -6.31
CA VAL A 147 -8.70 -4.41 -4.97
C VAL A 147 -9.17 -5.43 -3.93
N ASN A 148 -10.27 -6.14 -4.22
CA ASN A 148 -10.86 -7.11 -3.29
C ASN A 148 -9.90 -8.24 -2.92
N LYS A 149 -9.05 -8.67 -3.86
CA LYS A 149 -8.05 -9.72 -3.62
C LYS A 149 -6.97 -9.32 -2.62
N ILE A 150 -6.51 -8.05 -2.64
CA ILE A 150 -5.38 -7.62 -1.81
C ILE A 150 -5.79 -6.84 -0.56
N LYS A 151 -7.03 -6.36 -0.48
CA LYS A 151 -7.54 -5.60 0.67
C LYS A 151 -7.36 -6.31 2.03
N PRO A 152 -7.58 -7.62 2.18
CA PRO A 152 -7.34 -8.33 3.45
C PRO A 152 -5.87 -8.29 3.88
N PHE A 153 -4.94 -8.40 2.93
CA PHE A 153 -3.50 -8.40 3.21
C PHE A 153 -2.99 -7.04 3.70
N ALA A 154 -3.60 -5.95 3.23
CA ALA A 154 -3.22 -4.60 3.62
C ALA A 154 -3.36 -4.37 5.14
N GLN A 155 -4.38 -4.95 5.77
CA GLN A 155 -4.61 -4.78 7.21
C GLN A 155 -3.56 -5.48 8.09
N LEU A 156 -2.81 -6.45 7.56
CA LEU A 156 -1.68 -7.09 8.26
C LEU A 156 -0.54 -6.09 8.55
N LEU A 157 -0.53 -4.94 7.89
CA LEU A 157 0.45 -3.88 8.09
C LEU A 157 0.18 -3.03 9.34
N ALA A 158 -1.02 -3.08 9.91
CA ALA A 158 -1.41 -2.17 10.99
C ALA A 158 -0.45 -2.20 12.19
N PRO A 159 -0.02 -3.35 12.77
CA PRO A 159 0.90 -3.37 13.90
C PRO A 159 2.25 -2.73 13.56
N TYR A 160 2.79 -2.98 12.38
CA TYR A 160 4.08 -2.41 11.95
C TYR A 160 4.00 -0.89 11.76
N PHE A 161 2.89 -0.38 11.25
CA PHE A 161 2.68 1.05 11.08
C PHE A 161 2.50 1.77 12.41
N ILE A 162 1.88 1.12 13.40
CA ILE A 162 1.77 1.64 14.77
C ILE A 162 3.16 1.76 15.39
N ILE A 163 3.98 0.72 15.32
CA ILE A 163 5.34 0.72 15.84
C ILE A 163 6.16 1.84 15.19
N HIS A 164 6.06 1.99 13.86
CA HIS A 164 6.76 3.06 13.13
C HIS A 164 6.32 4.45 13.61
N GLN A 165 5.01 4.70 13.75
CA GLN A 165 4.48 5.98 14.26
C GLN A 165 4.91 6.29 15.70
N LEU A 166 5.07 5.28 16.55
CA LEU A 166 5.60 5.48 17.90
C LEU A 166 7.06 5.91 17.88
N GLY A 167 7.86 5.42 16.93
CA GLY A 167 9.24 5.86 16.70
C GLY A 167 9.35 7.30 16.16
N MET A 168 8.41 7.74 15.34
CA MET A 168 8.39 9.11 14.82
C MET A 168 8.17 10.17 15.90
N LYS A 169 7.41 9.85 16.95
CA LYS A 169 7.12 10.79 18.06
C LYS A 169 8.29 11.02 19.02
N LYS A 170 9.35 10.23 18.93
CA LYS A 170 10.53 10.33 19.79
C LYS A 170 11.67 11.14 19.16
N LYS A 171 11.49 11.61 17.94
CA LYS A 171 12.41 12.52 17.23
C LYS A 171 11.86 13.94 17.25
#